data_033b3ec985c1aeae6aecfa722ce40f67
#
_entry.id   033b3ec985c1aeae6aecfa722ce40f67
#
_cell.length_a   1.000
_cell.length_b   1.000
_cell.length_c   1.000
_cell.angle_alpha   90.00
_cell.angle_beta   90.00
_cell.angle_gamma   90.00
#
_symmetry.space_group_name_H-M   'P 1'
#
loop_
_entity.id
_entity.type
_entity.pdbx_description
1 polymer ?
#
loop_
_entity_poly.entity_id
_entity_poly.type
_entity_poly.pdbx_seq_one_letter_code
_entity_poly.pdbx_strand_id
1 'polypeptide(L)'
;MQMIFNRITLFLFIINVLAGEIHVFNRSAGTESEIRSLSDSKKLYISAKDLARSLSSKLYENAERKKLVLYIAGKKVKISGNTSFVMIDDRPYQMPQITRVESHDLYVPAEEFLDILKSTVLPGINFDRKKEFLDIDVIHFNITGINID
;
A
#
# COMPACT_ATOMS: atom_id res chain seq x y z
N MET A 1 -58.37 2.18 7.38
CA MET A 1 -57.27 2.57 6.50
C MET A 1 -55.97 2.25 7.22
N GLN A 2 -55.41 1.08 6.96
CA GLN A 2 -54.14 0.72 7.55
C GLN A 2 -53.05 1.23 6.63
N MET A 3 -52.33 2.23 7.11
CA MET A 3 -51.04 2.52 6.51
C MET A 3 -50.11 1.37 6.80
N ILE A 4 -49.86 0.57 5.80
CA ILE A 4 -48.74 -0.34 5.83
C ILE A 4 -47.50 0.56 5.73
N PHE A 5 -46.94 0.92 6.88
CA PHE A 5 -45.55 1.31 6.91
C PHE A 5 -44.76 0.10 6.50
N ASN A 6 -44.48 0.00 5.22
CA ASN A 6 -43.37 -0.81 4.77
C ASN A 6 -42.18 -0.30 5.53
N ARG A 7 -41.89 -0.93 6.65
CA ARG A 7 -40.56 -0.83 7.22
C ARG A 7 -39.64 -1.44 6.17
N ILE A 8 -39.26 -0.61 5.23
CA ILE A 8 -38.02 -0.79 4.54
C ILE A 8 -37.03 -0.68 5.68
N THR A 9 -36.73 -1.82 6.27
CA THR A 9 -35.54 -1.96 7.08
C THR A 9 -34.43 -1.75 6.07
N LEU A 10 -34.06 -0.47 5.93
CA LEU A 10 -32.84 -0.09 5.28
C LEU A 10 -31.78 -0.77 6.14
N PHE A 11 -31.39 -2.00 5.76
CA PHE A 11 -30.12 -2.53 6.18
C PHE A 11 -29.10 -1.61 5.53
N LEU A 12 -28.81 -0.51 6.22
CA LEU A 12 -27.56 0.15 6.08
C LEU A 12 -26.53 -0.94 6.41
N PHE A 13 -26.04 -1.61 5.40
CA PHE A 13 -24.73 -2.21 5.48
C PHE A 13 -23.81 -1.04 5.71
N ILE A 14 -23.63 -0.67 6.97
CA ILE A 14 -22.54 0.17 7.37
C ILE A 14 -21.32 -0.70 7.06
N ILE A 15 -20.80 -0.55 5.86
CA ILE A 15 -19.46 -0.98 5.55
C ILE A 15 -18.61 -0.12 6.46
N ASN A 16 -18.26 -0.66 7.63
CA ASN A 16 -17.40 -0.01 8.59
C ASN A 16 -15.98 -0.03 8.03
N VAL A 17 -15.74 0.84 7.06
CA VAL A 17 -14.38 1.15 6.64
C VAL A 17 -13.84 2.13 7.67
N LEU A 18 -12.97 1.67 8.53
CA LEU A 18 -12.27 2.49 9.51
C LEU A 18 -11.05 3.11 8.88
N ALA A 19 -11.02 4.43 8.83
CA ALA A 19 -9.82 5.18 8.49
C ALA A 19 -8.85 5.17 9.68
N GLY A 20 -7.56 4.98 9.40
CA GLY A 20 -6.49 4.97 10.38
C GLY A 20 -5.17 5.41 9.77
N GLU A 21 -4.12 5.26 10.53
CA GLU A 21 -2.76 5.59 10.13
C GLU A 21 -1.81 4.51 10.59
N ILE A 22 -0.78 4.26 9.77
CA ILE A 22 0.34 3.39 10.11
C ILE A 22 1.56 4.28 10.31
N HIS A 23 2.21 4.11 11.43
CA HIS A 23 3.45 4.79 11.73
C HIS A 23 4.62 4.16 10.98
N VAL A 24 5.43 4.99 10.33
CA VAL A 24 6.55 4.54 9.51
C VAL A 24 7.84 5.12 10.05
N PHE A 25 8.83 4.27 10.24
CA PHE A 25 10.19 4.67 10.51
C PHE A 25 11.12 4.21 9.39
N ASN A 26 11.68 5.16 8.67
CA ASN A 26 12.68 4.90 7.65
C ASN A 26 14.08 5.07 8.26
N ARG A 27 14.71 3.97 8.59
CA ARG A 27 16.02 3.96 9.26
C ARG A 27 17.12 4.59 8.43
N SER A 28 17.10 4.34 7.12
CA SER A 28 18.13 4.83 6.22
C SER A 28 18.12 6.35 6.08
N ALA A 29 16.91 6.93 6.11
CA ALA A 29 16.73 8.37 6.04
C ALA A 29 16.68 9.03 7.43
N GLY A 30 16.50 8.26 8.50
CA GLY A 30 16.27 8.77 9.85
C GLY A 30 14.98 9.55 9.98
N THR A 31 13.97 9.23 9.18
CA THR A 31 12.70 9.97 9.11
C THR A 31 11.54 9.14 9.67
N GLU A 32 10.61 9.84 10.29
CA GLU A 32 9.32 9.31 10.69
C GLU A 32 8.22 9.91 9.84
N SER A 33 7.22 9.11 9.52
CA SER A 33 6.06 9.52 8.75
C SER A 33 4.86 8.65 9.08
N GLU A 34 3.71 8.99 8.50
CA GLU A 34 2.48 8.24 8.65
C GLU A 34 1.90 7.92 7.28
N ILE A 35 1.34 6.74 7.16
CA ILE A 35 0.64 6.27 5.97
C ILE A 35 -0.82 6.11 6.33
N ARG A 36 -1.71 6.78 5.60
CA ARG A 36 -3.15 6.58 5.73
C ARG A 36 -3.52 5.14 5.43
N SER A 37 -4.39 4.59 6.24
CA SER A 37 -4.89 3.24 6.13
C SER A 37 -6.41 3.18 6.13
N LEU A 38 -6.94 2.09 5.58
CA LEU A 38 -8.35 1.75 5.60
C LEU A 38 -8.47 0.30 6.09
N SER A 39 -9.31 0.09 7.08
CA SER A 39 -9.64 -1.25 7.56
C SER A 39 -11.05 -1.61 7.13
N ASP A 40 -11.21 -2.73 6.47
CA ASP A 40 -12.47 -3.29 6.02
C ASP A 40 -12.54 -4.77 6.36
N SER A 41 -13.43 -5.15 7.29
CA SER A 41 -13.68 -6.55 7.67
C SER A 41 -12.39 -7.36 7.92
N LYS A 42 -11.49 -6.88 8.74
CA LYS A 42 -10.16 -7.46 9.05
C LYS A 42 -9.10 -7.33 7.94
N LYS A 43 -9.46 -6.73 6.82
CA LYS A 43 -8.50 -6.40 5.75
C LYS A 43 -7.96 -5.00 5.97
N LEU A 44 -6.67 -4.85 5.88
CA LEU A 44 -5.98 -3.58 6.00
C LEU A 44 -5.45 -3.16 4.64
N TYR A 45 -5.73 -1.92 4.27
CA TYR A 45 -5.25 -1.28 3.05
C TYR A 45 -4.44 -0.05 3.40
N ILE A 46 -3.41 0.23 2.64
CA ILE A 46 -2.56 1.41 2.83
C ILE A 46 -2.50 2.28 1.58
N SER A 47 -2.34 3.58 1.80
CA SER A 47 -2.19 4.56 0.73
C SER A 47 -0.87 4.35 0.00
N ALA A 48 -0.95 4.10 -1.31
CA ALA A 48 0.23 3.97 -2.15
C ALA A 48 1.00 5.28 -2.30
N LYS A 49 0.30 6.42 -2.33
CA LYS A 49 0.94 7.74 -2.39
C LYS A 49 1.71 8.07 -1.12
N ASP A 50 1.13 7.77 0.04
CA ASP A 50 1.81 8.01 1.32
C ASP A 50 3.02 7.09 1.48
N LEU A 51 2.92 5.83 1.05
CA LEU A 51 4.04 4.92 1.03
C LEU A 51 5.18 5.46 0.15
N ALA A 52 4.85 5.95 -1.04
CA ALA A 52 5.83 6.56 -1.93
C ALA A 52 6.57 7.74 -1.27
N ARG A 53 5.83 8.60 -0.57
CA ARG A 53 6.43 9.72 0.19
C ARG A 53 7.33 9.24 1.32
N SER A 54 6.88 8.24 2.08
CA SER A 54 7.67 7.66 3.18
C SER A 54 8.98 7.02 2.71
N LEU A 55 9.00 6.54 1.47
CA LEU A 55 10.19 5.98 0.82
C LEU A 55 11.01 7.03 0.06
N SER A 56 10.57 8.28 0.01
CA SER A 56 11.16 9.33 -0.82
C SER A 56 11.29 8.90 -2.29
N SER A 57 10.37 8.07 -2.75
CA SER A 57 10.40 7.55 -4.12
C SER A 57 9.74 8.50 -5.10
N LYS A 58 10.22 8.49 -6.33
CA LYS A 58 9.57 9.20 -7.43
C LYS A 58 8.21 8.55 -7.70
N LEU A 59 7.21 9.38 -7.89
CA LEU A 59 5.84 8.98 -8.13
C LEU A 59 5.33 9.63 -9.43
N TYR A 60 4.77 8.82 -10.31
CA TYR A 60 4.02 9.26 -11.48
C TYR A 60 2.57 8.79 -11.37
N GLU A 61 1.65 9.69 -11.63
CA GLU A 61 0.22 9.42 -11.55
C GLU A 61 -0.45 9.60 -12.91
N ASN A 62 -1.30 8.64 -13.26
CA ASN A 62 -2.29 8.81 -14.30
C ASN A 62 -3.69 8.65 -13.67
N ALA A 63 -4.29 9.78 -13.30
CA ALA A 63 -5.57 9.81 -12.59
C ALA A 63 -6.71 9.23 -13.43
N GLU A 64 -6.75 9.50 -14.73
CA GLU A 64 -7.80 8.98 -15.62
C GLU A 64 -7.80 7.45 -15.70
N ARG A 65 -6.61 6.87 -15.76
CA ARG A 65 -6.42 5.40 -15.82
C ARG A 65 -6.33 4.77 -14.44
N LYS A 66 -6.41 5.55 -13.36
CA LYS A 66 -6.25 5.07 -11.98
C LYS A 66 -4.98 4.25 -11.81
N LYS A 67 -3.86 4.83 -12.24
CA LYS A 67 -2.54 4.19 -12.20
C LYS A 67 -1.53 5.06 -11.46
N LEU A 68 -0.70 4.41 -10.67
CA LEU A 68 0.47 4.97 -10.03
C LEU A 68 1.71 4.18 -10.44
N VAL A 69 2.80 4.88 -10.67
CA VAL A 69 4.10 4.28 -10.91
C VAL A 69 5.07 4.83 -9.87
N LEU A 70 5.63 3.95 -9.07
CA LEU A 70 6.64 4.27 -8.08
C LEU A 70 7.99 3.71 -8.52
N TYR A 71 9.04 4.47 -8.26
CA TYR A 71 10.41 3.98 -8.44
C TYR A 71 11.03 3.78 -7.07
N ILE A 72 11.19 2.53 -6.68
CA ILE A 72 11.69 2.12 -5.37
C ILE A 72 12.95 1.28 -5.57
N ALA A 73 14.06 1.70 -4.97
CA ALA A 73 15.33 0.98 -5.06
C ALA A 73 15.74 0.60 -6.51
N GLY A 74 15.50 1.49 -7.45
CA GLY A 74 15.80 1.29 -8.87
C GLY A 74 14.83 0.41 -9.63
N LYS A 75 13.77 -0.06 -8.98
CA LYS A 75 12.73 -0.88 -9.60
C LYS A 75 11.45 -0.11 -9.82
N LYS A 76 10.76 -0.43 -10.91
CA LYS A 76 9.51 0.20 -11.32
C LYS A 76 8.33 -0.61 -10.79
N VAL A 77 7.56 -0.01 -9.89
CA VAL A 77 6.36 -0.60 -9.30
C VAL A 77 5.13 0.08 -9.87
N LYS A 78 4.33 -0.64 -10.64
CA LYS A 78 3.06 -0.13 -11.21
C LYS A 78 1.89 -0.68 -10.42
N ILE A 79 1.05 0.22 -9.94
CA ILE A 79 -0.17 -0.08 -9.21
C ILE A 79 -1.35 0.44 -10.03
N SER A 80 -2.35 -0.39 -10.23
CA SER A 80 -3.58 -0.02 -10.93
C SER A 80 -4.79 -0.23 -10.03
N GLY A 81 -5.73 0.69 -10.07
CA GLY A 81 -6.98 0.58 -9.33
C GLY A 81 -7.86 -0.56 -9.87
N ASN A 82 -8.67 -1.13 -8.99
CA ASN A 82 -9.65 -2.18 -9.30
C ASN A 82 -9.06 -3.47 -9.90
N THR A 83 -7.81 -3.75 -9.63
CA THR A 83 -7.14 -4.99 -10.02
C THR A 83 -6.38 -5.60 -8.84
N SER A 84 -6.23 -6.91 -8.85
CA SER A 84 -5.46 -7.67 -7.87
C SER A 84 -3.99 -7.85 -8.24
N PHE A 85 -3.54 -7.22 -9.32
CA PHE A 85 -2.15 -7.35 -9.78
C PHE A 85 -1.36 -6.07 -9.53
N VAL A 86 -0.12 -6.25 -9.11
CA VAL A 86 0.92 -5.23 -9.13
C VAL A 86 2.03 -5.67 -10.07
N MET A 87 2.58 -4.73 -10.83
CA MET A 87 3.68 -5.01 -11.75
C MET A 87 4.98 -4.49 -11.18
N ILE A 88 6.00 -5.34 -11.12
CA ILE A 88 7.35 -4.95 -10.71
C ILE A 88 8.30 -5.28 -11.84
N ASP A 89 8.90 -4.25 -12.44
CA ASP A 89 9.72 -4.37 -13.65
C ASP A 89 9.04 -5.24 -14.73
N ASP A 90 7.76 -4.93 -14.99
CA ASP A 90 6.91 -5.61 -15.97
C ASP A 90 6.56 -7.08 -15.65
N ARG A 91 6.84 -7.54 -14.45
CA ARG A 91 6.40 -8.84 -13.95
C ARG A 91 5.16 -8.69 -13.08
N PRO A 92 4.07 -9.45 -13.34
CA PRO A 92 2.87 -9.41 -12.54
C PRO A 92 3.03 -10.21 -11.25
N TYR A 93 2.52 -9.64 -10.16
CA TYR A 93 2.37 -10.29 -8.86
C TYR A 93 0.92 -10.16 -8.43
N GLN A 94 0.31 -11.27 -8.07
CA GLN A 94 -1.09 -11.30 -7.67
C GLN A 94 -1.24 -11.12 -6.16
N MET A 95 -2.19 -10.29 -5.79
CA MET A 95 -2.66 -10.13 -4.41
C MET A 95 -4.02 -10.81 -4.24
N PRO A 96 -4.40 -11.25 -3.03
CA PRO A 96 -5.73 -11.85 -2.80
C PRO A 96 -6.88 -10.86 -2.95
N GLN A 97 -6.63 -9.57 -2.69
CA GLN A 97 -7.63 -8.50 -2.80
C GLN A 97 -7.26 -7.52 -3.90
N ILE A 98 -8.27 -6.82 -4.39
CA ILE A 98 -8.08 -5.77 -5.39
C ILE A 98 -7.58 -4.48 -4.73
N THR A 99 -6.82 -3.71 -5.50
CA THR A 99 -6.46 -2.33 -5.15
C THR A 99 -7.70 -1.45 -5.19
N ARG A 100 -7.94 -0.70 -4.12
CA ARG A 100 -9.09 0.19 -3.99
C ARG A 100 -8.75 1.59 -4.45
N VAL A 101 -9.71 2.23 -5.09
CA VAL A 101 -9.64 3.66 -5.46
C VAL A 101 -10.45 4.45 -4.45
N GLU A 102 -9.78 5.32 -3.69
CA GLU A 102 -10.42 6.16 -2.68
C GLU A 102 -9.81 7.57 -2.74
N SER A 103 -10.66 8.59 -2.84
CA SER A 103 -10.23 10.00 -2.76
C SER A 103 -8.99 10.35 -3.59
N HIS A 104 -8.96 9.95 -4.85
CA HIS A 104 -7.84 10.18 -5.79
C HIS A 104 -6.53 9.49 -5.39
N ASP A 105 -6.61 8.45 -4.59
CA ASP A 105 -5.48 7.62 -4.21
C ASP A 105 -5.78 6.16 -4.48
N LEU A 106 -4.76 5.34 -4.49
CA LEU A 106 -4.84 3.89 -4.58
C LEU A 106 -4.44 3.29 -3.23
N TYR A 107 -5.34 2.48 -2.69
CA TYR A 107 -5.11 1.74 -1.45
C TYR A 107 -4.87 0.27 -1.78
N VAL A 108 -3.70 -0.21 -1.42
CA VAL A 108 -3.28 -1.58 -1.66
C VAL A 108 -3.44 -2.43 -0.40
N PRO A 109 -3.73 -3.75 -0.54
CA PRO A 109 -3.72 -4.65 0.61
C PRO A 109 -2.35 -4.60 1.30
N ALA A 110 -2.33 -4.20 2.57
CA ALA A 110 -1.09 -3.83 3.25
C ALA A 110 -0.11 -5.00 3.38
N GLU A 111 -0.55 -6.10 3.99
CA GLU A 111 0.33 -7.23 4.26
C GLU A 111 0.87 -7.83 2.97
N GLU A 112 0.00 -8.11 2.03
CA GLU A 112 0.33 -8.79 0.79
C GLU A 112 1.21 -7.91 -0.11
N PHE A 113 0.89 -6.63 -0.21
CA PHE A 113 1.69 -5.71 -1.00
C PHE A 113 3.08 -5.48 -0.40
N LEU A 114 3.17 -5.32 0.92
CA LEU A 114 4.45 -5.17 1.61
C LEU A 114 5.28 -6.44 1.55
N ASP A 115 4.67 -7.62 1.60
CA ASP A 115 5.36 -8.90 1.39
C ASP A 115 5.92 -9.02 -0.03
N ILE A 116 5.19 -8.61 -1.04
CA ILE A 116 5.68 -8.54 -2.41
C ILE A 116 6.87 -7.59 -2.52
N LEU A 117 6.77 -6.39 -1.95
CA LEU A 117 7.89 -5.45 -1.94
C LEU A 117 9.11 -6.00 -1.20
N LYS A 118 8.90 -6.66 -0.07
CA LYS A 118 9.98 -7.27 0.71
C LYS A 118 10.72 -8.34 -0.08
N SER A 119 10.00 -9.18 -0.81
CA SER A 119 10.59 -10.26 -1.59
C SER A 119 11.24 -9.82 -2.90
N THR A 120 10.86 -8.66 -3.44
CA THR A 120 11.25 -8.25 -4.80
C THR A 120 12.06 -6.96 -4.86
N VAL A 121 11.83 -6.01 -3.95
CA VAL A 121 12.34 -4.63 -4.06
C VAL A 121 13.11 -4.20 -2.83
N LEU A 122 12.52 -4.36 -1.65
CA LEU A 122 13.03 -3.85 -0.38
C LEU A 122 13.05 -4.92 0.69
N PRO A 123 14.10 -5.76 0.77
CA PRO A 123 14.22 -6.80 1.78
C PRO A 123 14.16 -6.29 3.23
N GLY A 124 14.50 -5.02 3.45
CA GLY A 124 14.49 -4.40 4.76
C GLY A 124 13.14 -3.86 5.24
N ILE A 125 12.03 -4.20 4.57
CA ILE A 125 10.69 -3.87 5.05
C ILE A 125 10.27 -4.86 6.14
N ASN A 126 9.83 -4.33 7.29
CA ASN A 126 9.22 -5.10 8.35
C ASN A 126 7.93 -4.42 8.80
N PHE A 127 6.82 -5.10 8.62
CA PHE A 127 5.51 -4.61 8.97
C PHE A 127 4.93 -5.38 10.17
N ASP A 128 4.64 -4.67 11.25
CA ASP A 128 3.92 -5.19 12.40
C ASP A 128 2.48 -4.66 12.39
N ARG A 129 1.55 -5.50 12.00
CA ARG A 129 0.14 -5.13 11.92
C ARG A 129 -0.47 -4.79 13.27
N LYS A 130 -0.09 -5.50 14.33
CA LYS A 130 -0.64 -5.28 15.67
C LYS A 130 -0.24 -3.93 16.24
N LYS A 131 0.98 -3.51 15.95
CA LYS A 131 1.52 -2.20 16.35
C LYS A 131 1.22 -1.09 15.37
N GLU A 132 0.65 -1.43 14.19
CA GLU A 132 0.46 -0.48 13.09
C GLU A 132 1.75 0.28 12.78
N PHE A 133 2.82 -0.47 12.69
CA PHE A 133 4.17 0.05 12.55
C PHE A 133 4.89 -0.59 11.37
N LEU A 134 5.44 0.26 10.51
CA LEU A 134 6.26 -0.13 9.37
C LEU A 134 7.69 0.37 9.57
N ASP A 135 8.60 -0.56 9.68
CA ASP A 135 10.03 -0.30 9.77
C ASP A 135 10.66 -0.54 8.38
N ILE A 136 11.31 0.46 7.86
CA ILE A 136 11.96 0.41 6.56
C ILE A 136 13.45 0.64 6.75
N ASP A 137 14.22 -0.38 6.45
CA ASP A 137 15.64 -0.25 6.27
C ASP A 137 15.96 -0.43 4.79
N VAL A 138 16.17 0.68 4.10
CA VAL A 138 16.71 0.65 2.75
C VAL A 138 18.19 0.33 2.89
N ILE A 139 18.48 -0.94 3.14
CA ILE A 139 19.85 -1.42 3.06
C ILE A 139 20.23 -1.23 1.60
N HIS A 140 20.94 -0.15 1.34
CA HIS A 140 21.76 -0.10 0.16
C HIS A 140 22.75 -1.25 0.32
N PHE A 141 22.49 -2.36 -0.32
CA PHE A 141 23.57 -3.27 -0.64
C PHE A 141 24.49 -2.49 -1.59
N ASN A 142 25.23 -1.57 -1.03
CA ASN A 142 26.47 -1.21 -1.63
C ASN A 142 27.28 -2.50 -1.61
N ILE A 143 27.27 -3.20 -2.72
CA ILE A 143 28.27 -4.20 -3.01
C ILE A 143 29.56 -3.43 -3.28
N THR A 144 29.99 -2.66 -2.31
CA THR A 144 31.33 -2.12 -2.20
C THR A 144 32.17 -3.18 -1.52
N GLY A 145 32.43 -4.25 -2.22
CA GLY A 145 33.15 -5.33 -1.62
C GLY A 145 33.55 -6.43 -2.59
N ILE A 146 33.30 -6.23 -3.84
CA ILE A 146 33.98 -7.02 -4.86
C ILE A 146 35.32 -6.35 -5.08
N ASN A 147 36.28 -6.63 -4.23
CA ASN A 147 37.66 -6.55 -4.61
C ASN A 147 37.86 -7.63 -5.68
N ILE A 148 37.81 -7.22 -6.90
CA ILE A 148 38.32 -8.01 -8.00
C ILE A 148 39.83 -7.72 -7.99
N ASP A 149 40.57 -8.56 -7.30
CA ASP A 149 42.01 -8.68 -7.51
C ASP A 149 42.25 -9.41 -8.81
#